data_16008c87e0b73ff34bde34cd45576c52
#
_entry.id   16008c87e0b73ff34bde34cd45576c52
#
_cell.length_a   1.000
_cell.length_b   1.000
_cell.length_c   1.000
_cell.angle_alpha   90.00
_cell.angle_beta   90.00
_cell.angle_gamma   90.00
#
_symmetry.space_group_name_H-M   'P 1'
#
loop_
_entity.id
_entity.type
_entity.pdbx_description
1 polymer ?
#
loop_
_entity_poly.entity_id
_entity_poly.type
_entity_poly.pdbx_seq_one_letter_code
_entity_poly.pdbx_strand_id
1 'polypeptide(L)'
;LTNYQLPITEITITQKTYPTIEPRERAFLVGVELKRGRPLLNVKDSLEELTRLADTAGIDVVGQTSQQLDKPNSNTYIGPGKVEEVKVLVAELDANVVLFDDELEPRHQRELEEIFGEEVKVIDRTALILDIFAQHAQTREGKLQVELAQLEYRVPRLTRMWTHLARQAGGRAGGMGGGVGVRGPGETQLEVDRREIRRRISFLKEQLETVRGRREQHRAKRQQTELTVVAIVGYTNAGKSTLLNKLSQADVLAADMLFATLDPTTRKVVMPNGREVLFTDTVGFIQKLPTQIVAAFRATLEEISQADLLLHVVDVTHPHVIAQVEAVEETLAELEVDHLPVVVALNKIDQIAESDLADIETQLDLTVPTVRVSALTSTGMEALLVAIEAAMVGLLQPVTVLLPYQRGDLLSLLHKRGQVDSEEHGPDGVRVYGRLPERLIPYFEPYRYQDS
;
A
#
# COMPACT_ATOMS: atom_id res chain seq x y z
N LEU A 1 79.02 -34.53 -4.98
CA LEU A 1 77.55 -34.53 -5.16
C LEU A 1 76.96 -33.68 -4.08
N THR A 2 76.76 -32.37 -4.39
CA THR A 2 76.29 -31.36 -3.46
C THR A 2 74.81 -31.13 -3.70
N ASN A 3 73.96 -31.50 -2.72
CA ASN A 3 72.54 -31.23 -2.74
C ASN A 3 72.27 -29.74 -2.44
N TYR A 4 71.76 -28.99 -3.43
CA TYR A 4 71.15 -27.68 -3.23
C TYR A 4 69.66 -27.85 -2.93
N GLN A 5 69.27 -27.63 -1.67
CA GLN A 5 67.88 -27.40 -1.31
C GLN A 5 67.56 -25.90 -1.44
N LEU A 6 66.61 -25.60 -2.32
CA LEU A 6 66.02 -24.25 -2.42
C LEU A 6 65.00 -24.06 -1.26
N PRO A 7 64.94 -22.89 -0.62
CA PRO A 7 63.95 -22.63 0.43
C PRO A 7 62.57 -22.48 -0.21
N ILE A 8 61.60 -23.27 0.28
CA ILE A 8 60.19 -23.12 -0.04
C ILE A 8 59.69 -21.88 0.75
N THR A 9 59.47 -20.80 0.04
CA THR A 9 58.81 -19.63 0.60
C THR A 9 57.31 -19.94 0.71
N GLU A 10 56.79 -20.11 1.93
CA GLU A 10 55.35 -20.22 2.19
C GLU A 10 54.67 -18.90 1.79
N ILE A 11 53.91 -18.96 0.69
CA ILE A 11 53.00 -17.87 0.29
C ILE A 11 51.76 -17.99 1.17
N THR A 12 51.69 -17.22 2.23
CA THR A 12 50.49 -17.07 3.05
C THR A 12 49.48 -16.25 2.23
N ILE A 13 48.56 -16.93 1.54
CA ILE A 13 47.40 -16.30 0.90
C ILE A 13 46.45 -15.92 2.02
N THR A 14 46.49 -14.68 2.48
CA THR A 14 45.44 -14.07 3.28
C THR A 14 44.19 -13.92 2.40
N GLN A 15 43.31 -14.89 2.39
CA GLN A 15 41.97 -14.72 1.84
C GLN A 15 41.26 -13.66 2.67
N LYS A 16 41.15 -12.43 2.14
CA LYS A 16 40.18 -11.47 2.63
C LYS A 16 38.80 -12.03 2.34
N THR A 17 38.19 -12.63 3.33
CA THR A 17 36.75 -12.93 3.34
C THR A 17 36.01 -11.60 3.38
N TYR A 18 35.47 -11.17 2.26
CA TYR A 18 34.50 -10.09 2.23
C TYR A 18 33.18 -10.62 2.79
N PRO A 19 32.49 -9.91 3.70
CA PRO A 19 31.20 -10.31 4.12
C PRO A 19 30.26 -10.37 2.92
N THR A 20 29.57 -11.49 2.75
CA THR A 20 28.63 -11.75 1.63
C THR A 20 27.33 -10.96 1.79
N ILE A 21 27.14 -10.29 2.91
CA ILE A 21 25.99 -9.41 3.20
C ILE A 21 26.50 -7.99 3.08
N GLU A 22 25.92 -7.21 2.18
CA GLU A 22 26.18 -5.77 2.12
C GLU A 22 25.79 -5.15 3.48
N PRO A 23 26.66 -4.27 4.05
CA PRO A 23 26.32 -3.60 5.31
C PRO A 23 25.03 -2.80 5.11
N ARG A 24 24.11 -2.90 6.07
CA ARG A 24 22.87 -2.10 6.05
C ARG A 24 23.21 -0.61 6.00
N GLU A 25 22.43 0.13 5.25
CA GLU A 25 22.52 1.59 5.25
C GLU A 25 22.14 2.14 6.63
N ARG A 26 22.80 3.23 7.05
CA ARG A 26 22.61 3.88 8.35
C ARG A 26 21.96 5.23 8.15
N ALA A 27 20.71 5.36 8.61
CA ALA A 27 19.92 6.56 8.39
C ALA A 27 19.86 7.47 9.63
N PHE A 28 19.97 8.78 9.39
CA PHE A 28 19.61 9.82 10.33
C PHE A 28 18.28 10.46 9.91
N LEU A 29 17.27 10.43 10.80
CA LEU A 29 15.93 10.91 10.51
C LEU A 29 15.76 12.40 10.79
N VAL A 30 15.02 13.10 9.92
CA VAL A 30 14.72 14.52 10.04
C VAL A 30 13.23 14.74 9.88
N GLY A 31 12.57 15.25 10.93
CA GLY A 31 11.17 15.63 10.92
C GLY A 31 10.96 17.13 10.98
N VAL A 32 9.88 17.63 10.37
CA VAL A 32 9.48 19.03 10.47
C VAL A 32 8.07 19.12 11.04
N GLU A 33 7.90 19.96 12.06
CA GLU A 33 6.61 20.29 12.62
C GLU A 33 6.21 21.70 12.18
N LEU A 34 5.11 21.83 11.46
CA LEU A 34 4.58 23.13 11.07
C LEU A 34 3.69 23.68 12.17
N LYS A 35 3.96 24.91 12.65
CA LYS A 35 3.16 25.58 13.68
C LYS A 35 1.72 25.84 13.25
N ARG A 36 1.48 25.93 11.93
CA ARG A 36 0.14 26.09 11.34
C ARG A 36 -0.27 24.82 10.67
N GLY A 37 -1.28 24.18 11.22
CA GLY A 37 -1.85 22.91 10.76
C GLY A 37 -2.29 22.07 11.96
N ARG A 38 -3.12 21.07 11.71
CA ARG A 38 -3.43 20.00 12.66
C ARG A 38 -2.99 18.69 12.02
N PRO A 39 -1.71 18.33 12.12
CA PRO A 39 -1.27 17.03 11.63
C PRO A 39 -1.98 15.92 12.42
N LEU A 40 -2.35 14.85 11.76
CA LEU A 40 -2.96 13.67 12.37
C LEU A 40 -2.03 13.06 13.45
N LEU A 41 -0.73 13.03 13.18
CA LEU A 41 0.29 12.64 14.16
C LEU A 41 1.23 13.82 14.46
N ASN A 42 1.68 13.93 15.70
CA ASN A 42 2.77 14.85 16.03
C ASN A 42 4.09 14.37 15.38
N VAL A 43 5.10 15.24 15.33
CA VAL A 43 6.37 14.94 14.64
C VAL A 43 7.11 13.75 15.25
N LYS A 44 6.99 13.54 16.57
CA LYS A 44 7.66 12.42 17.25
C LYS A 44 7.07 11.08 16.79
N ASP A 45 5.75 10.97 16.77
CA ASP A 45 5.04 9.76 16.39
C ASP A 45 5.22 9.48 14.89
N SER A 46 5.28 10.55 14.06
CA SER A 46 5.60 10.44 12.63
C SER A 46 7.02 9.89 12.39
N LEU A 47 8.00 10.32 13.20
CA LEU A 47 9.37 9.80 13.16
C LEU A 47 9.46 8.35 13.67
N GLU A 48 8.64 7.95 14.64
CA GLU A 48 8.55 6.55 15.07
C GLU A 48 7.99 5.65 13.94
N GLU A 49 6.99 6.13 13.21
CA GLU A 49 6.48 5.43 12.04
C GLU A 49 7.54 5.37 10.93
N LEU A 50 8.26 6.47 10.67
CA LEU A 50 9.36 6.52 9.71
C LEU A 50 10.48 5.53 10.08
N THR A 51 10.75 5.36 11.37
CA THR A 51 11.72 4.37 11.87
C THR A 51 11.29 2.95 11.50
N ARG A 52 10.00 2.60 11.64
CA ARG A 52 9.47 1.29 11.24
C ARG A 52 9.50 1.10 9.71
N LEU A 53 9.28 2.16 8.94
CA LEU A 53 9.45 2.13 7.48
C LEU A 53 10.90 1.87 7.08
N ALA A 54 11.85 2.56 7.74
CA ALA A 54 13.28 2.37 7.49
C ALA A 54 13.72 0.92 7.81
N ASP A 55 13.28 0.36 8.94
CA ASP A 55 13.56 -1.05 9.29
C ASP A 55 12.96 -2.01 8.25
N THR A 56 11.74 -1.75 7.78
CA THR A 56 11.10 -2.55 6.69
C THR A 56 11.92 -2.51 5.41
N ALA A 57 12.55 -1.37 5.09
CA ALA A 57 13.46 -1.22 3.94
C ALA A 57 14.86 -1.83 4.18
N GLY A 58 15.15 -2.30 5.39
CA GLY A 58 16.46 -2.83 5.77
C GLY A 58 17.50 -1.76 6.09
N ILE A 59 17.08 -0.57 6.51
CA ILE A 59 17.91 0.57 6.87
C ILE A 59 17.96 0.70 8.40
N ASP A 60 19.15 0.80 8.97
CA ASP A 60 19.35 0.98 10.42
C ASP A 60 19.27 2.46 10.81
N VAL A 61 18.33 2.82 11.68
CA VAL A 61 18.19 4.20 12.17
C VAL A 61 19.16 4.44 13.31
N VAL A 62 20.09 5.39 13.12
CA VAL A 62 21.16 5.71 14.10
C VAL A 62 20.90 6.97 14.91
N GLY A 63 19.94 7.79 14.51
CA GLY A 63 19.55 8.99 15.24
C GLY A 63 18.40 9.72 14.55
N GLN A 64 17.81 10.67 15.27
CA GLN A 64 16.72 11.49 14.73
C GLN A 64 16.74 12.89 15.33
N THR A 65 16.21 13.84 14.56
CA THR A 65 15.99 15.21 15.03
C THR A 65 14.71 15.78 14.44
N SER A 66 14.18 16.82 15.05
CA SER A 66 13.03 17.54 14.50
C SER A 66 13.24 19.06 14.58
N GLN A 67 12.51 19.79 13.76
CA GLN A 67 12.48 21.24 13.79
C GLN A 67 11.05 21.76 13.67
N GLN A 68 10.70 22.71 14.55
CA GLN A 68 9.43 23.41 14.45
C GLN A 68 9.60 24.66 13.59
N LEU A 69 8.77 24.82 12.55
CA LEU A 69 8.83 25.93 11.60
C LEU A 69 7.44 26.54 11.37
N ASP A 70 7.40 27.82 11.02
CA ASP A 70 6.17 28.46 10.53
C ASP A 70 5.85 28.04 9.09
N LYS A 71 6.89 27.83 8.28
CA LYS A 71 6.85 27.33 6.90
C LYS A 71 8.20 26.68 6.55
N PRO A 72 8.24 25.71 5.64
CA PRO A 72 9.49 25.13 5.16
C PRO A 72 10.42 26.18 4.57
N ASN A 73 11.73 25.96 4.73
CA ASN A 73 12.73 26.80 4.08
C ASN A 73 12.73 26.53 2.57
N SER A 74 12.75 27.59 1.77
CA SER A 74 12.64 27.49 0.31
C SER A 74 13.79 26.77 -0.39
N ASN A 75 14.96 26.63 0.26
CA ASN A 75 16.14 26.01 -0.33
C ASN A 75 16.40 24.61 0.23
N THR A 76 16.33 24.45 1.55
CA THR A 76 16.78 23.25 2.27
C THR A 76 15.69 22.55 3.06
N TYR A 77 14.43 22.99 2.91
CA TYR A 77 13.27 22.49 3.67
C TYR A 77 13.34 22.81 5.17
N ILE A 78 14.49 22.55 5.82
CA ILE A 78 14.82 22.92 7.22
C ILE A 78 15.68 24.18 7.26
N GLY A 79 15.74 24.83 8.42
CA GLY A 79 16.54 26.04 8.60
C GLY A 79 18.05 25.79 8.49
N PRO A 80 18.88 26.77 8.07
CA PRO A 80 20.31 26.57 7.81
C PRO A 80 21.06 26.10 9.06
N GLY A 81 20.72 26.61 10.25
CA GLY A 81 21.35 26.16 11.51
C GLY A 81 21.05 24.68 11.81
N LYS A 82 19.82 24.19 11.46
CA LYS A 82 19.46 22.79 11.61
C LYS A 82 20.19 21.92 10.58
N VAL A 83 20.43 22.43 9.37
CA VAL A 83 21.25 21.71 8.35
C VAL A 83 22.67 21.47 8.87
N GLU A 84 23.32 22.47 9.46
CA GLU A 84 24.66 22.30 10.03
C GLU A 84 24.65 21.33 11.22
N GLU A 85 23.66 21.39 12.10
CA GLU A 85 23.48 20.43 13.20
C GLU A 85 23.36 19.00 12.67
N VAL A 86 22.48 18.75 11.67
CA VAL A 86 22.32 17.43 11.04
C VAL A 86 23.63 16.96 10.42
N LYS A 87 24.37 17.85 9.74
CA LYS A 87 25.66 17.54 9.11
C LYS A 87 26.69 17.02 10.13
N VAL A 88 26.77 17.66 11.28
CA VAL A 88 27.65 17.22 12.36
C VAL A 88 27.23 15.86 12.91
N LEU A 89 25.95 15.69 13.22
CA LEU A 89 25.41 14.42 13.76
C LEU A 89 25.54 13.25 12.79
N VAL A 90 25.34 13.47 11.50
CA VAL A 90 25.53 12.46 10.44
C VAL A 90 26.97 11.99 10.42
N ALA A 91 27.93 12.90 10.52
CA ALA A 91 29.34 12.54 10.55
C ALA A 91 29.74 11.81 11.87
N GLU A 92 29.24 12.27 13.02
CA GLU A 92 29.53 11.67 14.34
C GLU A 92 28.95 10.25 14.47
N LEU A 93 27.76 10.03 13.89
CA LEU A 93 27.04 8.75 13.95
C LEU A 93 27.39 7.82 12.78
N ASP A 94 28.29 8.21 11.89
CA ASP A 94 28.65 7.45 10.69
C ASP A 94 27.40 7.04 9.88
N ALA A 95 26.48 7.99 9.71
CA ALA A 95 25.28 7.80 8.88
C ALA A 95 25.59 8.10 7.42
N ASN A 96 25.11 7.25 6.51
CA ASN A 96 25.26 7.41 5.06
C ASN A 96 23.95 7.79 4.35
N VAL A 97 22.85 7.89 5.10
CA VAL A 97 21.53 8.33 4.61
C VAL A 97 20.96 9.40 5.54
N VAL A 98 20.44 10.49 4.98
CA VAL A 98 19.58 11.44 5.69
C VAL A 98 18.16 11.24 5.14
N LEU A 99 17.23 10.84 6.01
CA LEU A 99 15.87 10.50 5.65
C LEU A 99 14.91 11.55 6.21
N PHE A 100 14.23 12.25 5.32
CA PHE A 100 13.21 13.25 5.67
C PHE A 100 11.81 12.61 5.78
N ASP A 101 11.08 13.02 6.81
CA ASP A 101 9.71 12.52 7.07
C ASP A 101 8.66 13.09 6.11
N ASP A 102 8.96 14.21 5.48
CA ASP A 102 8.08 14.86 4.50
C ASP A 102 8.67 14.73 3.09
N GLU A 103 7.80 14.84 2.07
CA GLU A 103 8.24 14.85 0.68
C GLU A 103 9.08 16.10 0.40
N LEU A 104 10.25 15.91 -0.19
CA LEU A 104 11.15 16.97 -0.60
C LEU A 104 10.90 17.37 -2.05
N GLU A 105 10.83 18.67 -2.30
CA GLU A 105 10.93 19.15 -3.68
C GLU A 105 12.32 18.82 -4.27
N PRO A 106 12.43 18.62 -5.59
CA PRO A 106 13.71 18.33 -6.26
C PRO A 106 14.81 19.36 -5.96
N ARG A 107 14.41 20.60 -5.66
CA ARG A 107 15.32 21.68 -5.28
C ARG A 107 15.89 21.45 -3.88
N HIS A 108 15.04 21.13 -2.89
CA HIS A 108 15.46 20.86 -1.53
C HIS A 108 16.44 19.70 -1.47
N GLN A 109 16.13 18.61 -2.15
CA GLN A 109 17.01 17.45 -2.18
C GLN A 109 18.38 17.80 -2.75
N ARG A 110 18.42 18.54 -3.86
CA ARG A 110 19.67 18.96 -4.49
C ARG A 110 20.56 19.78 -3.57
N GLU A 111 19.99 20.83 -2.93
CA GLU A 111 20.74 21.69 -2.04
C GLU A 111 21.28 20.94 -0.80
N LEU A 112 20.47 20.02 -0.26
CA LEU A 112 20.87 19.17 0.86
C LEU A 112 21.98 18.19 0.47
N GLU A 113 21.88 17.51 -0.69
CA GLU A 113 22.95 16.65 -1.21
C GLU A 113 24.26 17.43 -1.43
N GLU A 114 24.18 18.73 -1.82
CA GLU A 114 25.35 19.58 -1.97
C GLU A 114 26.04 19.88 -0.63
N ILE A 115 25.24 20.10 0.40
CA ILE A 115 25.74 20.45 1.73
C ILE A 115 26.29 19.21 2.45
N PHE A 116 25.61 18.06 2.39
CA PHE A 116 26.04 16.84 3.06
C PHE A 116 27.19 16.11 2.35
N GLY A 117 27.35 16.34 1.03
CA GLY A 117 28.42 15.73 0.25
C GLY A 117 28.04 14.44 -0.44
N GLU A 118 29.00 13.87 -1.19
CA GLU A 118 28.76 12.75 -2.12
C GLU A 118 28.56 11.40 -1.42
N GLU A 119 29.01 11.26 -0.18
CA GLU A 119 28.94 10.00 0.58
C GLU A 119 27.62 9.82 1.33
N VAL A 120 26.81 10.90 1.45
CA VAL A 120 25.55 10.90 2.17
C VAL A 120 24.39 11.03 1.20
N LYS A 121 23.52 10.03 1.17
CA LYS A 121 22.27 10.05 0.37
C LYS A 121 21.21 10.87 1.09
N VAL A 122 20.49 11.72 0.36
CA VAL A 122 19.30 12.40 0.86
C VAL A 122 18.08 11.77 0.20
N ILE A 123 17.23 11.17 1.01
CA ILE A 123 15.98 10.58 0.58
C ILE A 123 14.83 11.11 1.43
N ASP A 124 13.63 11.03 0.92
CA ASP A 124 12.42 11.41 1.62
C ASP A 124 11.50 10.20 1.85
N ARG A 125 10.43 10.40 2.61
CA ARG A 125 9.43 9.38 2.90
C ARG A 125 8.88 8.74 1.62
N THR A 126 8.67 9.53 0.56
CA THR A 126 8.18 9.04 -0.75
C THR A 126 9.15 8.04 -1.39
N ALA A 127 10.43 8.38 -1.43
CA ALA A 127 11.46 7.49 -1.97
C ALA A 127 11.56 6.19 -1.17
N LEU A 128 11.49 6.27 0.17
CA LEU A 128 11.54 5.11 1.04
C LEU A 128 10.34 4.17 0.80
N ILE A 129 9.12 4.70 0.74
CA ILE A 129 7.91 3.90 0.46
C ILE A 129 7.99 3.24 -0.92
N LEU A 130 8.48 3.96 -1.94
CA LEU A 130 8.68 3.39 -3.28
C LEU A 130 9.70 2.26 -3.29
N ASP A 131 10.73 2.32 -2.45
CA ASP A 131 11.73 1.25 -2.31
C ASP A 131 11.13 0.02 -1.62
N ILE A 132 10.39 0.20 -0.53
CA ILE A 132 9.64 -0.87 0.14
C ILE A 132 8.69 -1.56 -0.86
N PHE A 133 7.96 -0.79 -1.67
CA PHE A 133 7.07 -1.34 -2.68
C PHE A 133 7.82 -2.11 -3.77
N ALA A 134 9.01 -1.66 -4.18
CA ALA A 134 9.84 -2.39 -5.14
C ALA A 134 10.28 -3.75 -4.61
N GLN A 135 10.55 -3.85 -3.30
CA GLN A 135 10.92 -5.11 -2.64
C GLN A 135 9.72 -6.07 -2.51
N HIS A 136 8.50 -5.55 -2.29
CA HIS A 136 7.31 -6.36 -2.06
C HIS A 136 6.47 -6.66 -3.31
N ALA A 137 6.69 -5.97 -4.44
CA ALA A 137 5.99 -6.23 -5.69
C ALA A 137 6.32 -7.61 -6.25
N GLN A 138 5.35 -8.52 -6.25
CA GLN A 138 5.53 -9.89 -6.75
C GLN A 138 4.88 -10.07 -8.12
N THR A 139 3.71 -9.48 -8.34
CA THR A 139 3.01 -9.58 -9.61
C THR A 139 3.68 -8.74 -10.71
N ARG A 140 3.46 -9.13 -11.96
CA ARG A 140 3.94 -8.36 -13.11
C ARG A 140 3.36 -6.94 -13.09
N GLU A 141 2.11 -6.80 -12.70
CA GLU A 141 1.44 -5.50 -12.65
C GLU A 141 2.02 -4.62 -11.54
N GLY A 142 2.12 -5.14 -10.30
CA GLY A 142 2.74 -4.42 -9.20
C GLY A 142 4.15 -3.93 -9.54
N LYS A 143 4.98 -4.76 -10.18
CA LYS A 143 6.31 -4.37 -10.65
C LYS A 143 6.28 -3.24 -11.67
N LEU A 144 5.35 -3.28 -12.64
CA LEU A 144 5.20 -2.21 -13.63
C LEU A 144 4.71 -0.89 -12.99
N GLN A 145 3.80 -0.97 -12.03
CA GLN A 145 3.29 0.19 -11.29
C GLN A 145 4.38 0.85 -10.45
N VAL A 146 5.13 0.05 -9.69
CA VAL A 146 6.26 0.54 -8.88
C VAL A 146 7.34 1.16 -9.75
N GLU A 147 7.74 0.50 -10.84
CA GLU A 147 8.73 1.03 -11.77
C GLU A 147 8.27 2.37 -12.37
N LEU A 148 6.99 2.46 -12.75
CA LEU A 148 6.40 3.71 -13.25
C LEU A 148 6.50 4.82 -12.20
N ALA A 149 6.04 4.57 -10.97
CA ALA A 149 6.08 5.55 -9.87
C ALA A 149 7.51 5.99 -9.54
N GLN A 150 8.46 5.06 -9.48
CA GLN A 150 9.88 5.36 -9.27
C GLN A 150 10.47 6.25 -10.39
N LEU A 151 10.12 5.99 -11.65
CA LEU A 151 10.59 6.81 -12.76
C LEU A 151 9.95 8.20 -12.75
N GLU A 152 8.65 8.31 -12.47
CA GLU A 152 7.95 9.61 -12.35
C GLU A 152 8.52 10.44 -11.18
N TYR A 153 8.82 9.81 -10.05
CA TYR A 153 9.49 10.46 -8.92
C TYR A 153 10.91 10.93 -9.28
N ARG A 154 11.68 10.12 -10.03
CA ARG A 154 13.06 10.40 -10.41
C ARG A 154 13.21 11.47 -11.48
N VAL A 155 12.30 11.54 -12.47
CA VAL A 155 12.40 12.46 -13.62
C VAL A 155 12.70 13.91 -13.22
N PRO A 156 11.98 14.56 -12.28
CA PRO A 156 12.29 15.92 -11.87
C PRO A 156 13.60 16.05 -11.06
N ARG A 157 14.10 14.95 -10.50
CA ARG A 157 15.31 14.87 -9.64
C ARG A 157 16.60 14.53 -10.40
N LEU A 158 16.54 14.25 -11.71
CA LEU A 158 17.67 13.79 -12.55
C LEU A 158 18.80 14.81 -12.74
N THR A 159 18.65 16.04 -12.33
CA THR A 159 19.61 17.11 -12.70
C THR A 159 21.01 16.93 -12.14
N ARG A 160 21.24 16.08 -11.15
CA ARG A 160 22.54 15.94 -10.46
C ARG A 160 23.17 14.56 -10.44
N MET A 161 22.41 13.49 -10.57
CA MET A 161 22.97 12.12 -10.63
C MET A 161 24.07 11.95 -11.71
N TRP A 162 24.16 12.89 -12.63
CA TRP A 162 25.09 12.85 -13.79
C TRP A 162 26.44 13.50 -13.56
N THR A 163 26.56 14.45 -12.62
CA THR A 163 27.88 15.04 -12.32
C THR A 163 28.84 14.01 -11.71
N HIS A 164 28.32 13.03 -10.99
CA HIS A 164 29.10 11.93 -10.41
C HIS A 164 29.52 10.90 -11.47
N LEU A 165 28.61 10.45 -12.33
CA LEU A 165 28.93 9.49 -13.40
C LEU A 165 29.84 10.10 -14.45
N ALA A 166 29.67 11.37 -14.80
CA ALA A 166 30.56 12.07 -15.72
C ALA A 166 31.99 12.21 -15.18
N ARG A 167 32.17 12.42 -13.85
CA ARG A 167 33.48 12.43 -13.21
C ARG A 167 34.10 11.04 -13.11
N GLN A 168 33.32 10.01 -12.81
CA GLN A 168 33.79 8.61 -12.83
C GLN A 168 34.17 8.13 -14.21
N ALA A 169 33.45 8.53 -15.27
CA ALA A 169 33.79 8.23 -16.64
C ALA A 169 34.96 9.07 -17.16
N GLY A 170 35.15 10.30 -16.65
CA GLY A 170 36.23 11.22 -17.05
C GLY A 170 37.61 10.91 -16.45
N GLY A 171 37.67 10.08 -15.40
CA GLY A 171 38.93 9.73 -14.73
C GLY A 171 39.84 8.76 -15.49
N ARG A 172 39.44 8.27 -16.66
CA ARG A 172 40.24 7.26 -17.44
C ARG A 172 40.39 7.53 -18.93
N ALA A 173 40.09 8.72 -19.38
CA ALA A 173 40.30 9.09 -20.81
C ALA A 173 41.47 10.06 -20.99
N GLY A 174 42.64 9.72 -20.46
CA GLY A 174 43.93 10.18 -20.95
C GLY A 174 44.46 9.23 -22.04
N GLY A 175 43.87 9.24 -23.23
CA GLY A 175 44.26 8.39 -24.33
C GLY A 175 43.72 8.95 -25.65
N MET A 176 44.60 9.60 -26.39
CA MET A 176 44.47 10.11 -27.75
C MET A 176 43.70 9.18 -28.67
N GLY A 177 42.57 9.60 -29.21
CA GLY A 177 41.81 8.86 -30.20
C GLY A 177 40.55 9.62 -30.60
N GLY A 178 40.65 10.55 -31.53
CA GLY A 178 39.56 11.33 -32.09
C GLY A 178 38.50 10.44 -32.76
N GLY A 179 37.34 10.35 -32.17
CA GLY A 179 36.11 9.89 -32.79
C GLY A 179 35.13 11.04 -32.86
N VAL A 180 35.17 11.79 -33.94
CA VAL A 180 34.16 12.77 -34.30
C VAL A 180 32.89 11.99 -34.62
N GLY A 181 31.86 12.15 -33.83
CA GLY A 181 30.70 11.66 -34.43
C GLY A 181 29.40 11.64 -33.72
N VAL A 182 28.45 12.13 -34.29
CA VAL A 182 27.02 11.83 -34.32
C VAL A 182 26.23 12.24 -33.05
N ARG A 183 26.66 13.32 -32.40
CA ARG A 183 25.75 14.09 -31.54
C ARG A 183 25.51 15.45 -32.15
N GLY A 184 24.26 15.79 -32.46
CA GLY A 184 23.93 17.13 -32.93
C GLY A 184 24.40 18.18 -31.91
N PRO A 185 24.84 19.37 -32.37
CA PRO A 185 25.32 20.41 -31.48
C PRO A 185 24.16 20.85 -30.56
N GLY A 186 24.20 20.44 -29.27
CA GLY A 186 23.29 20.91 -28.26
C GLY A 186 22.59 19.86 -27.40
N GLU A 187 22.60 18.57 -27.69
CA GLU A 187 22.05 17.56 -26.78
C GLU A 187 23.07 17.21 -25.70
N THR A 188 22.73 17.60 -24.45
CA THR A 188 23.46 17.14 -23.27
C THR A 188 23.09 15.69 -22.96
N GLN A 189 24.00 14.93 -22.33
CA GLN A 189 23.72 13.55 -21.90
C GLN A 189 22.44 13.50 -21.05
N LEU A 190 22.20 14.52 -20.25
CA LEU A 190 20.99 14.67 -19.41
C LEU A 190 19.69 14.68 -20.24
N GLU A 191 19.71 15.33 -21.43
CA GLU A 191 18.52 15.37 -22.29
C GLU A 191 18.25 14.01 -22.95
N VAL A 192 19.30 13.28 -23.31
CA VAL A 192 19.19 11.91 -23.84
C VAL A 192 18.53 11.01 -22.80
N ASP A 193 19.00 11.05 -21.56
CA ASP A 193 18.47 10.17 -20.50
C ASP A 193 17.06 10.56 -20.08
N ARG A 194 16.76 11.86 -19.99
CA ARG A 194 15.37 12.29 -19.79
C ARG A 194 14.46 11.77 -20.89
N ARG A 195 14.93 11.74 -22.12
CA ARG A 195 14.17 11.20 -23.25
C ARG A 195 13.98 9.69 -23.14
N GLU A 196 15.03 8.96 -22.75
CA GLU A 196 14.94 7.52 -22.52
C GLU A 196 13.97 7.17 -21.39
N ILE A 197 14.05 7.86 -20.25
CA ILE A 197 13.14 7.65 -19.13
C ILE A 197 11.70 7.99 -19.53
N ARG A 198 11.45 9.10 -20.24
CA ARG A 198 10.10 9.42 -20.74
C ARG A 198 9.57 8.37 -21.70
N ARG A 199 10.41 7.80 -22.57
CA ARG A 199 10.02 6.67 -23.43
C ARG A 199 9.68 5.44 -22.59
N ARG A 200 10.46 5.16 -21.55
CA ARG A 200 10.17 4.05 -20.62
C ARG A 200 8.85 4.26 -19.87
N ILE A 201 8.59 5.46 -19.38
CA ILE A 201 7.30 5.83 -18.76
C ILE A 201 6.14 5.59 -19.73
N SER A 202 6.25 6.06 -20.99
CA SER A 202 5.20 5.85 -21.99
C SER A 202 4.96 4.37 -22.27
N PHE A 203 6.02 3.59 -22.39
CA PHE A 203 5.93 2.13 -22.57
C PHE A 203 5.27 1.44 -21.37
N LEU A 204 5.63 1.83 -20.13
CA LEU A 204 5.03 1.26 -18.93
C LEU A 204 3.53 1.57 -18.84
N LYS A 205 3.13 2.81 -19.17
CA LYS A 205 1.71 3.20 -19.24
C LYS A 205 0.94 2.35 -20.25
N GLU A 206 1.47 2.11 -21.41
CA GLU A 206 0.86 1.24 -22.44
C GLU A 206 0.73 -0.21 -21.95
N GLN A 207 1.76 -0.74 -21.26
CA GLN A 207 1.72 -2.09 -20.68
C GLN A 207 0.64 -2.18 -19.58
N LEU A 208 0.53 -1.18 -18.72
CA LEU A 208 -0.49 -1.13 -17.67
C LEU A 208 -1.91 -1.05 -18.26
N GLU A 209 -2.13 -0.26 -19.30
CA GLU A 209 -3.43 -0.23 -20.01
C GLU A 209 -3.78 -1.61 -20.60
N THR A 210 -2.81 -2.33 -21.14
CA THR A 210 -3.02 -3.70 -21.63
C THR A 210 -3.43 -4.65 -20.50
N VAL A 211 -2.82 -4.53 -19.34
CA VAL A 211 -3.16 -5.34 -18.14
C VAL A 211 -4.56 -4.96 -17.64
N ARG A 212 -4.88 -3.67 -17.61
CA ARG A 212 -6.21 -3.16 -17.24
C ARG A 212 -7.31 -3.73 -18.12
N GLY A 213 -7.14 -3.70 -19.45
CA GLY A 213 -8.11 -4.28 -20.37
C GLY A 213 -8.36 -5.78 -20.13
N ARG A 214 -7.32 -6.56 -19.79
CA ARG A 214 -7.49 -7.98 -19.41
C ARG A 214 -8.23 -8.13 -18.08
N ARG A 215 -7.98 -7.28 -17.09
CA ARG A 215 -8.73 -7.26 -15.83
C ARG A 215 -10.20 -6.97 -16.07
N GLU A 216 -10.54 -5.99 -16.91
CA GLU A 216 -11.93 -5.67 -17.26
C GLU A 216 -12.66 -6.88 -17.87
N GLN A 217 -12.00 -7.64 -18.74
CA GLN A 217 -12.57 -8.89 -19.28
C GLN A 217 -12.76 -9.95 -18.19
N HIS A 218 -11.81 -10.11 -17.26
CA HIS A 218 -11.97 -11.02 -16.12
C HIS A 218 -13.05 -10.54 -15.14
N ARG A 219 -13.21 -9.20 -14.99
CA ARG A 219 -14.28 -8.57 -14.21
C ARG A 219 -15.65 -8.83 -14.79
N ALA A 220 -15.83 -8.63 -16.10
CA ALA A 220 -17.07 -8.94 -16.77
C ALA A 220 -17.49 -10.42 -16.56
N LYS A 221 -16.52 -11.35 -16.57
CA LYS A 221 -16.78 -12.75 -16.22
C LYS A 221 -17.13 -12.94 -14.73
N ARG A 222 -16.47 -12.22 -13.79
CA ARG A 222 -16.81 -12.26 -12.35
C ARG A 222 -18.18 -11.67 -12.07
N GLN A 223 -18.54 -10.58 -12.74
CA GLN A 223 -19.90 -10.02 -12.67
C GLN A 223 -20.97 -11.03 -13.15
N GLN A 224 -20.65 -11.89 -14.11
CA GLN A 224 -21.52 -12.99 -14.50
C GLN A 224 -21.62 -14.10 -13.43
N THR A 225 -20.61 -14.27 -12.56
CA THR A 225 -20.66 -15.21 -11.42
C THR A 225 -21.34 -14.62 -10.19
N GLU A 226 -21.66 -13.31 -10.20
CA GLU A 226 -22.48 -12.59 -9.21
C GLU A 226 -22.04 -12.75 -7.74
N LEU A 227 -20.73 -13.02 -7.49
CA LEU A 227 -20.21 -13.12 -6.14
C LEU A 227 -20.03 -11.71 -5.53
N THR A 228 -20.47 -11.54 -4.29
CA THR A 228 -20.25 -10.33 -3.51
C THR A 228 -18.76 -10.21 -3.17
N VAL A 229 -18.24 -8.98 -3.24
CA VAL A 229 -16.84 -8.67 -2.96
C VAL A 229 -16.75 -7.78 -1.73
N VAL A 230 -15.97 -8.21 -0.74
CA VAL A 230 -15.63 -7.45 0.46
C VAL A 230 -14.17 -7.03 0.34
N ALA A 231 -13.89 -5.72 0.31
CA ALA A 231 -12.53 -5.21 0.35
C ALA A 231 -12.09 -4.98 1.80
N ILE A 232 -10.95 -5.56 2.17
CA ILE A 232 -10.35 -5.38 3.50
C ILE A 232 -9.45 -4.14 3.42
N VAL A 233 -9.83 -3.09 4.15
CA VAL A 233 -9.12 -1.82 4.21
C VAL A 233 -8.64 -1.56 5.64
N GLY A 234 -7.71 -0.63 5.82
CA GLY A 234 -7.21 -0.25 7.12
C GLY A 234 -5.73 0.15 7.07
N TYR A 235 -5.25 0.68 8.18
CA TYR A 235 -3.88 1.17 8.29
C TYR A 235 -2.84 0.05 8.08
N THR A 236 -1.60 0.41 7.75
CA THR A 236 -0.50 -0.57 7.66
C THR A 236 -0.34 -1.30 8.98
N ASN A 237 -0.07 -2.61 8.93
CA ASN A 237 0.08 -3.48 10.10
C ASN A 237 -1.16 -3.61 11.03
N ALA A 238 -2.35 -3.21 10.58
CA ALA A 238 -3.59 -3.43 11.35
C ALA A 238 -4.02 -4.91 11.42
N GLY A 239 -3.34 -5.79 10.67
CA GLY A 239 -3.61 -7.23 10.66
C GLY A 239 -4.56 -7.71 9.56
N LYS A 240 -4.71 -6.95 8.46
CA LYS A 240 -5.57 -7.28 7.30
C LYS A 240 -5.29 -8.66 6.70
N SER A 241 -4.05 -8.91 6.32
CA SER A 241 -3.62 -10.18 5.72
C SER A 241 -3.75 -11.36 6.69
N THR A 242 -3.47 -11.14 7.98
CA THR A 242 -3.69 -12.12 9.04
C THR A 242 -5.16 -12.47 9.16
N LEU A 243 -6.03 -11.47 9.15
CA LEU A 243 -7.48 -11.64 9.20
C LEU A 243 -7.99 -12.41 7.99
N LEU A 244 -7.57 -12.05 6.77
CA LEU A 244 -7.93 -12.77 5.55
C LEU A 244 -7.50 -14.24 5.61
N ASN A 245 -6.27 -14.52 6.05
CA ASN A 245 -5.79 -15.89 6.20
C ASN A 245 -6.66 -16.71 7.17
N LYS A 246 -7.07 -16.11 8.29
CA LYS A 246 -7.97 -16.77 9.25
C LYS A 246 -9.36 -17.02 8.70
N LEU A 247 -9.97 -16.02 8.06
CA LEU A 247 -11.30 -16.15 7.45
C LEU A 247 -11.32 -17.19 6.32
N SER A 248 -10.24 -17.29 5.54
CA SER A 248 -10.13 -18.23 4.41
C SER A 248 -9.55 -19.60 4.79
N GLN A 249 -9.25 -19.83 6.07
CA GLN A 249 -8.59 -21.04 6.57
C GLN A 249 -7.29 -21.39 5.82
N ALA A 250 -6.55 -20.38 5.40
CA ALA A 250 -5.29 -20.54 4.68
C ALA A 250 -4.10 -20.36 5.61
N ASP A 251 -3.17 -21.31 5.58
CA ASP A 251 -1.91 -21.25 6.32
C ASP A 251 -0.84 -20.49 5.52
N VAL A 252 -0.98 -19.17 5.41
CA VAL A 252 0.05 -18.30 4.82
C VAL A 252 0.63 -17.42 5.91
N LEU A 253 1.96 -17.42 6.05
CA LEU A 253 2.67 -16.57 7.01
C LEU A 253 2.38 -15.11 6.69
N ALA A 254 1.78 -14.40 7.65
CA ALA A 254 1.66 -12.94 7.62
C ALA A 254 2.90 -12.36 8.34
N ALA A 255 3.60 -11.45 7.67
CA ALA A 255 4.76 -10.80 8.26
C ALA A 255 4.32 -9.56 9.07
N ASP A 256 4.96 -9.35 10.22
CA ASP A 256 4.78 -8.14 11.05
C ASP A 256 5.66 -7.01 10.50
N MET A 257 5.34 -6.55 9.30
CA MET A 257 6.07 -5.50 8.56
C MET A 257 5.08 -4.54 7.92
N LEU A 258 5.47 -3.27 7.83
CA LEU A 258 4.68 -2.27 7.10
C LEU A 258 4.64 -2.62 5.60
N PHE A 259 3.49 -2.47 4.96
CA PHE A 259 3.29 -2.82 3.54
C PHE A 259 3.65 -4.26 3.16
N ALA A 260 3.41 -5.22 4.05
CA ALA A 260 3.60 -6.65 3.76
C ALA A 260 2.80 -7.13 2.54
N THR A 261 1.65 -6.50 2.26
CA THR A 261 0.82 -6.77 1.08
C THR A 261 0.84 -5.54 0.16
N LEU A 262 1.36 -5.72 -1.06
CA LEU A 262 1.29 -4.73 -2.13
C LEU A 262 0.31 -5.16 -3.24
N ASP A 263 0.39 -6.42 -3.64
CA ASP A 263 -0.49 -7.00 -4.65
C ASP A 263 -1.78 -7.49 -4.00
N PRO A 264 -2.98 -7.10 -4.48
CA PRO A 264 -4.24 -7.55 -3.92
C PRO A 264 -4.36 -9.06 -3.95
N THR A 265 -4.76 -9.64 -2.83
CA THR A 265 -4.99 -11.07 -2.70
C THR A 265 -6.48 -11.32 -2.46
N THR A 266 -7.16 -11.97 -3.40
CA THR A 266 -8.58 -12.31 -3.27
C THR A 266 -8.73 -13.78 -2.84
N ARG A 267 -9.57 -14.00 -1.84
CA ARG A 267 -9.90 -15.33 -1.32
C ARG A 267 -11.40 -15.52 -1.20
N LYS A 268 -11.83 -16.76 -1.41
CA LYS A 268 -13.20 -17.16 -1.21
C LYS A 268 -13.42 -17.60 0.24
N VAL A 269 -14.45 -17.07 0.86
CA VAL A 269 -14.88 -17.41 2.23
C VAL A 269 -16.33 -17.87 2.17
N VAL A 270 -16.65 -18.94 2.88
CA VAL A 270 -18.01 -19.43 3.05
C VAL A 270 -18.62 -18.78 4.28
N MET A 271 -19.69 -18.04 4.10
CA MET A 271 -20.41 -17.35 5.16
C MET A 271 -21.26 -18.34 6.01
N PRO A 272 -21.69 -17.98 7.22
CA PRO A 272 -22.51 -18.85 8.07
C PRO A 272 -23.78 -19.38 7.40
N ASN A 273 -24.38 -18.60 6.50
CA ASN A 273 -25.55 -19.00 5.70
C ASN A 273 -25.21 -19.89 4.48
N GLY A 274 -23.96 -20.31 4.33
CA GLY A 274 -23.48 -21.14 3.23
C GLY A 274 -23.19 -20.40 1.91
N ARG A 275 -23.36 -19.07 1.86
CA ARG A 275 -23.00 -18.26 0.68
C ARG A 275 -21.50 -18.09 0.57
N GLU A 276 -21.03 -18.04 -0.68
CA GLU A 276 -19.64 -17.74 -0.99
C GLU A 276 -19.46 -16.24 -1.24
N VAL A 277 -18.50 -15.63 -0.56
CA VAL A 277 -18.12 -14.22 -0.66
C VAL A 277 -16.63 -14.12 -0.97
N LEU A 278 -16.25 -13.19 -1.81
CA LEU A 278 -14.86 -12.89 -2.11
C LEU A 278 -14.35 -11.80 -1.15
N PHE A 279 -13.28 -12.10 -0.43
CA PHE A 279 -12.56 -11.13 0.38
C PHE A 279 -11.25 -10.77 -0.33
N THR A 280 -11.01 -9.48 -0.50
CA THR A 280 -9.80 -8.97 -1.14
C THR A 280 -8.98 -8.18 -0.12
N ASP A 281 -7.77 -8.66 0.20
CA ASP A 281 -6.78 -7.91 0.97
C ASP A 281 -6.19 -6.81 0.10
N THR A 282 -6.08 -5.60 0.65
CA THR A 282 -5.58 -4.43 -0.06
C THR A 282 -4.30 -3.90 0.56
N VAL A 283 -3.63 -2.99 -0.14
CA VAL A 283 -2.48 -2.27 0.39
C VAL A 283 -2.88 -1.52 1.65
N GLY A 284 -2.04 -1.57 2.70
CA GLY A 284 -2.29 -0.80 3.92
C GLY A 284 -2.17 0.70 3.67
N PHE A 285 -3.09 1.47 4.23
CA PHE A 285 -2.99 2.91 4.24
C PHE A 285 -1.95 3.39 5.25
N ILE A 286 -1.38 4.54 4.98
CA ILE A 286 -0.41 5.22 5.86
C ILE A 286 -0.61 6.72 5.71
N GLN A 287 -0.29 7.47 6.75
CA GLN A 287 -0.32 8.93 6.66
C GLN A 287 0.72 9.46 5.67
N LYS A 288 0.48 10.65 5.13
CA LYS A 288 1.36 11.28 4.13
C LYS A 288 1.62 10.37 2.92
N LEU A 289 0.59 9.61 2.49
CA LEU A 289 0.72 8.78 1.28
C LEU A 289 0.92 9.71 0.07
N PRO A 290 2.04 9.60 -0.66
CA PRO A 290 2.31 10.50 -1.76
C PRO A 290 1.28 10.35 -2.88
N THR A 291 0.79 11.48 -3.42
CA THR A 291 -0.20 11.49 -4.51
C THR A 291 0.26 10.73 -5.76
N GLN A 292 1.58 10.71 -6.00
CA GLN A 292 2.20 9.95 -7.09
C GLN A 292 2.05 8.43 -6.88
N ILE A 293 2.14 7.99 -5.62
CA ILE A 293 1.92 6.59 -5.24
C ILE A 293 0.44 6.26 -5.41
N VAL A 294 -0.47 7.09 -4.91
CA VAL A 294 -1.92 6.92 -5.12
C VAL A 294 -2.25 6.81 -6.60
N ALA A 295 -1.67 7.67 -7.45
CA ALA A 295 -1.89 7.64 -8.90
C ALA A 295 -1.34 6.35 -9.55
N ALA A 296 -0.14 5.90 -9.16
CA ALA A 296 0.46 4.67 -9.67
C ALA A 296 -0.31 3.41 -9.24
N PHE A 297 -0.80 3.39 -8.00
CA PHE A 297 -1.57 2.27 -7.43
C PHE A 297 -3.07 2.41 -7.61
N ARG A 298 -3.54 3.46 -8.32
CA ARG A 298 -4.97 3.65 -8.59
C ARG A 298 -5.65 2.39 -9.12
N ALA A 299 -4.97 1.61 -9.96
CA ALA A 299 -5.49 0.34 -10.47
C ALA A 299 -5.61 -0.76 -9.39
N THR A 300 -4.78 -0.76 -8.37
CA THR A 300 -4.87 -1.65 -7.20
C THR A 300 -5.94 -1.16 -6.23
N LEU A 301 -6.05 0.16 -6.07
CA LEU A 301 -7.09 0.81 -5.29
C LEU A 301 -8.46 0.77 -5.99
N GLU A 302 -8.51 0.63 -7.32
CA GLU A 302 -9.75 0.34 -8.09
C GLU A 302 -10.42 -0.99 -7.68
N GLU A 303 -9.71 -1.92 -7.05
CA GLU A 303 -10.33 -3.12 -6.46
C GLU A 303 -11.22 -2.72 -5.25
N ILE A 304 -10.90 -1.65 -4.52
CA ILE A 304 -11.71 -1.12 -3.42
C ILE A 304 -12.99 -0.50 -3.98
N SER A 305 -12.90 0.29 -5.06
CA SER A 305 -14.06 0.92 -5.69
C SER A 305 -15.05 -0.06 -6.32
N GLN A 306 -14.67 -1.32 -6.44
CA GLN A 306 -15.51 -2.38 -6.99
C GLN A 306 -16.05 -3.34 -5.93
N ALA A 307 -15.70 -3.10 -4.69
CA ALA A 307 -16.26 -3.83 -3.57
C ALA A 307 -17.74 -3.47 -3.38
N ASP A 308 -18.51 -4.42 -2.89
CA ASP A 308 -19.89 -4.22 -2.45
C ASP A 308 -19.92 -3.74 -0.99
N LEU A 309 -18.85 -4.02 -0.21
CA LEU A 309 -18.71 -3.68 1.21
C LEU A 309 -17.25 -3.51 1.58
N LEU A 310 -16.96 -2.59 2.50
CA LEU A 310 -15.64 -2.39 3.10
C LEU A 310 -15.57 -3.06 4.47
N LEU A 311 -14.52 -3.83 4.72
CA LEU A 311 -14.15 -4.32 6.03
C LEU A 311 -12.96 -3.51 6.54
N HIS A 312 -13.23 -2.51 7.40
CA HIS A 312 -12.20 -1.66 7.97
C HIS A 312 -11.58 -2.33 9.20
N VAL A 313 -10.32 -2.74 9.09
CA VAL A 313 -9.56 -3.37 10.18
C VAL A 313 -8.77 -2.32 10.93
N VAL A 314 -9.03 -2.20 12.22
CA VAL A 314 -8.46 -1.19 13.13
C VAL A 314 -7.59 -1.89 14.18
N ASP A 315 -6.36 -1.48 14.35
CA ASP A 315 -5.46 -1.94 15.41
C ASP A 315 -5.74 -1.14 16.70
N VAL A 316 -6.44 -1.76 17.66
CA VAL A 316 -6.81 -1.10 18.92
C VAL A 316 -5.63 -0.97 19.90
N THR A 317 -4.50 -1.60 19.61
CA THR A 317 -3.32 -1.52 20.48
C THR A 317 -2.44 -0.30 20.18
N HIS A 318 -2.72 0.38 19.06
CA HIS A 318 -1.88 1.49 18.64
C HIS A 318 -2.24 2.78 19.41
N PRO A 319 -1.24 3.52 19.98
CA PRO A 319 -1.49 4.73 20.74
C PRO A 319 -2.29 5.82 19.99
N HIS A 320 -2.17 5.83 18.66
CA HIS A 320 -2.80 6.81 17.77
C HIS A 320 -3.91 6.18 16.92
N VAL A 321 -4.68 5.25 17.49
CA VAL A 321 -5.74 4.53 16.77
C VAL A 321 -6.76 5.49 16.12
N ILE A 322 -7.13 6.57 16.81
CA ILE A 322 -8.08 7.57 16.29
C ILE A 322 -7.52 8.22 15.01
N ALA A 323 -6.28 8.71 15.07
CA ALA A 323 -5.62 9.33 13.92
C ALA A 323 -5.45 8.35 12.74
N GLN A 324 -5.24 7.05 13.03
CA GLN A 324 -5.17 6.04 11.98
C GLN A 324 -6.52 5.80 11.31
N VAL A 325 -7.62 5.80 12.07
CA VAL A 325 -8.98 5.69 11.53
C VAL A 325 -9.28 6.90 10.65
N GLU A 326 -9.02 8.12 11.13
CA GLU A 326 -9.19 9.36 10.37
C GLU A 326 -8.40 9.34 9.06
N ALA A 327 -7.12 8.91 9.08
CA ALA A 327 -6.29 8.80 7.87
C ALA A 327 -6.84 7.80 6.84
N VAL A 328 -7.44 6.71 7.30
CA VAL A 328 -8.10 5.74 6.42
C VAL A 328 -9.35 6.35 5.80
N GLU A 329 -10.19 7.03 6.59
CA GLU A 329 -11.42 7.69 6.13
C GLU A 329 -11.12 8.80 5.11
N GLU A 330 -10.10 9.64 5.36
CA GLU A 330 -9.64 10.65 4.41
C GLU A 330 -9.22 10.00 3.07
N THR A 331 -8.45 8.90 3.13
CA THR A 331 -8.02 8.19 1.92
C THR A 331 -9.19 7.54 1.16
N LEU A 332 -10.18 6.98 1.87
CA LEU A 332 -11.39 6.43 1.24
C LEU A 332 -12.22 7.52 0.57
N ALA A 333 -12.30 8.71 1.16
CA ALA A 333 -12.96 9.87 0.57
C ALA A 333 -12.21 10.37 -0.69
N GLU A 334 -10.88 10.43 -0.67
CA GLU A 334 -10.07 10.76 -1.87
C GLU A 334 -10.26 9.75 -3.01
N LEU A 335 -10.56 8.49 -2.68
CA LEU A 335 -10.87 7.44 -3.65
C LEU A 335 -12.33 7.42 -4.09
N GLU A 336 -13.16 8.30 -3.56
CA GLU A 336 -14.61 8.39 -3.85
C GLU A 336 -15.37 7.09 -3.52
N VAL A 337 -14.95 6.36 -2.46
CA VAL A 337 -15.54 5.09 -2.02
C VAL A 337 -16.17 5.15 -0.63
N ASP A 338 -16.25 6.31 -0.04
CA ASP A 338 -16.88 6.61 1.26
C ASP A 338 -18.40 6.35 1.29
N HIS A 339 -19.01 6.22 0.10
CA HIS A 339 -20.43 5.83 -0.05
C HIS A 339 -20.69 4.33 0.16
N LEU A 340 -19.65 3.48 0.18
CA LEU A 340 -19.80 2.04 0.38
C LEU A 340 -20.13 1.72 1.85
N PRO A 341 -20.95 0.70 2.11
CA PRO A 341 -21.20 0.26 3.48
C PRO A 341 -19.92 -0.27 4.12
N VAL A 342 -19.73 0.04 5.40
CA VAL A 342 -18.53 -0.30 6.17
C VAL A 342 -18.92 -1.18 7.36
N VAL A 343 -18.12 -2.22 7.61
CA VAL A 343 -18.09 -2.97 8.88
C VAL A 343 -16.70 -2.76 9.48
N VAL A 344 -16.63 -2.38 10.75
CA VAL A 344 -15.37 -2.16 11.46
C VAL A 344 -15.00 -3.40 12.27
N ALA A 345 -13.77 -3.89 12.09
CA ALA A 345 -13.17 -4.94 12.89
C ALA A 345 -12.11 -4.33 13.81
N LEU A 346 -12.41 -4.19 15.10
CA LEU A 346 -11.46 -3.79 16.14
C LEU A 346 -10.53 -4.97 16.43
N ASN A 347 -9.35 -4.97 15.82
CA ASN A 347 -8.43 -6.10 15.85
C ASN A 347 -7.36 -5.97 16.95
N LYS A 348 -6.75 -7.08 17.29
CA LYS A 348 -5.72 -7.26 18.33
C LYS A 348 -6.24 -7.08 19.76
N ILE A 349 -7.51 -7.39 20.00
CA ILE A 349 -8.13 -7.29 21.36
C ILE A 349 -7.45 -8.21 22.39
N ASP A 350 -6.67 -9.20 21.93
CA ASP A 350 -5.87 -10.08 22.79
C ASP A 350 -4.70 -9.36 23.49
N GLN A 351 -4.38 -8.14 23.09
CA GLN A 351 -3.22 -7.38 23.57
C GLN A 351 -3.62 -6.11 24.36
N ILE A 352 -4.92 -5.88 24.60
CA ILE A 352 -5.43 -4.69 25.28
C ILE A 352 -6.37 -5.07 26.43
N ALA A 353 -6.41 -4.26 27.48
CA ALA A 353 -7.35 -4.44 28.56
C ALA A 353 -8.78 -4.02 28.15
N GLU A 354 -9.80 -4.66 28.73
CA GLU A 354 -11.21 -4.38 28.41
C GLU A 354 -11.61 -2.93 28.70
N SER A 355 -11.04 -2.32 29.76
CA SER A 355 -11.28 -0.90 30.09
C SER A 355 -10.81 0.04 28.99
N ASP A 356 -9.59 -0.19 28.49
CA ASP A 356 -8.95 0.67 27.49
C ASP A 356 -9.65 0.49 26.13
N LEU A 357 -10.10 -0.72 25.82
CA LEU A 357 -10.88 -1.00 24.62
C LEU A 357 -12.22 -0.24 24.63
N ALA A 358 -12.94 -0.22 25.79
CA ALA A 358 -14.18 0.51 25.93
C ALA A 358 -13.99 2.03 25.80
N ASP A 359 -12.86 2.57 26.30
CA ASP A 359 -12.50 3.97 26.14
C ASP A 359 -12.23 4.32 24.67
N ILE A 360 -11.53 3.45 23.94
CA ILE A 360 -11.28 3.61 22.49
C ILE A 360 -12.58 3.58 21.71
N GLU A 361 -13.47 2.64 21.96
CA GLU A 361 -14.78 2.57 21.31
C GLU A 361 -15.60 3.84 21.53
N THR A 362 -15.57 4.38 22.75
CA THR A 362 -16.25 5.63 23.06
C THR A 362 -15.66 6.83 22.32
N GLN A 363 -14.33 6.87 22.16
CA GLN A 363 -13.64 7.94 21.44
C GLN A 363 -13.84 7.85 19.92
N LEU A 364 -13.91 6.64 19.36
CA LEU A 364 -14.15 6.42 17.94
C LEU A 364 -15.58 6.79 17.54
N ASP A 365 -16.55 6.73 18.47
CA ASP A 365 -17.99 7.07 18.24
C ASP A 365 -18.55 6.55 16.90
N LEU A 366 -18.23 5.30 16.60
CA LEU A 366 -18.56 4.70 15.31
C LEU A 366 -20.07 4.41 15.20
N THR A 367 -20.68 4.96 14.16
CA THR A 367 -22.12 4.74 13.85
C THR A 367 -22.37 3.50 12.99
N VAL A 368 -21.30 2.83 12.54
CA VAL A 368 -21.33 1.64 11.69
C VAL A 368 -21.20 0.35 12.50
N PRO A 369 -21.64 -0.81 11.97
CA PRO A 369 -21.47 -2.09 12.63
C PRO A 369 -20.00 -2.34 13.00
N THR A 370 -19.74 -2.56 14.28
CA THR A 370 -18.40 -2.72 14.84
C THR A 370 -18.30 -4.05 15.59
N VAL A 371 -17.22 -4.80 15.34
CA VAL A 371 -16.99 -6.11 15.96
C VAL A 371 -15.58 -6.18 16.52
N ARG A 372 -15.47 -6.67 17.76
CA ARG A 372 -14.20 -6.93 18.45
C ARG A 372 -13.61 -8.25 18.00
N VAL A 373 -12.37 -8.25 17.50
CA VAL A 373 -11.72 -9.43 16.96
C VAL A 373 -10.25 -9.55 17.36
N SER A 374 -9.77 -10.78 17.36
CA SER A 374 -8.33 -11.06 17.31
C SER A 374 -8.05 -12.02 16.15
N ALA A 375 -7.41 -11.53 15.10
CA ALA A 375 -6.99 -12.36 14.00
C ALA A 375 -5.94 -13.41 14.41
N LEU A 376 -5.17 -13.15 15.47
CA LEU A 376 -4.17 -14.07 16.01
C LEU A 376 -4.82 -15.26 16.71
N THR A 377 -5.74 -14.99 17.66
CA THR A 377 -6.39 -16.02 18.49
C THR A 377 -7.68 -16.56 17.90
N SER A 378 -8.14 -15.98 16.75
CA SER A 378 -9.43 -16.29 16.11
C SER A 378 -10.67 -15.90 16.95
N THR A 379 -10.51 -15.05 17.94
CA THR A 379 -11.61 -14.54 18.75
C THR A 379 -12.48 -13.61 17.91
N GLY A 380 -13.82 -13.70 18.03
CA GLY A 380 -14.77 -12.81 17.36
C GLY A 380 -15.00 -13.08 15.86
N MET A 381 -14.36 -14.10 15.26
CA MET A 381 -14.46 -14.38 13.82
C MET A 381 -15.88 -14.70 13.37
N GLU A 382 -16.62 -15.49 14.13
CA GLU A 382 -18.01 -15.84 13.82
C GLU A 382 -18.92 -14.61 13.89
N ALA A 383 -18.78 -13.79 14.94
CA ALA A 383 -19.51 -12.54 15.09
C ALA A 383 -19.22 -11.56 13.95
N LEU A 384 -17.96 -11.51 13.48
CA LEU A 384 -17.56 -10.70 12.33
C LEU A 384 -18.26 -11.16 11.05
N LEU A 385 -18.28 -12.47 10.77
CA LEU A 385 -18.97 -13.01 9.61
C LEU A 385 -20.47 -12.72 9.65
N VAL A 386 -21.10 -12.84 10.82
CA VAL A 386 -22.52 -12.49 11.02
C VAL A 386 -22.78 -11.01 10.77
N ALA A 387 -21.92 -10.12 11.28
CA ALA A 387 -22.05 -8.68 11.05
C ALA A 387 -21.90 -8.30 9.58
N ILE A 388 -20.93 -8.90 8.87
CA ILE A 388 -20.74 -8.72 7.42
C ILE A 388 -21.97 -9.22 6.66
N GLU A 389 -22.51 -10.38 7.03
CA GLU A 389 -23.73 -10.92 6.42
C GLU A 389 -24.93 -9.98 6.61
N ALA A 390 -25.12 -9.45 7.80
CA ALA A 390 -26.20 -8.48 8.10
C ALA A 390 -26.04 -7.18 7.27
N ALA A 391 -24.81 -6.67 7.15
CA ALA A 391 -24.52 -5.50 6.33
C ALA A 391 -24.79 -5.76 4.83
N MET A 392 -24.43 -6.95 4.34
CA MET A 392 -24.74 -7.37 2.95
C MET A 392 -26.24 -7.50 2.68
N VAL A 393 -27.00 -7.97 3.66
CA VAL A 393 -28.49 -8.04 3.56
C VAL A 393 -29.08 -6.64 3.45
N GLY A 394 -28.53 -5.65 4.15
CA GLY A 394 -28.92 -4.25 4.04
C GLY A 394 -28.80 -3.66 2.63
N LEU A 395 -27.96 -4.24 1.78
CA LEU A 395 -27.77 -3.83 0.37
C LEU A 395 -28.81 -4.43 -0.57
N LEU A 396 -29.59 -5.42 -0.11
CA LEU A 396 -30.57 -6.09 -0.94
C LEU A 396 -31.85 -5.26 -0.99
N GLN A 397 -32.38 -5.10 -2.21
CA GLN A 397 -33.64 -4.43 -2.47
C GLN A 397 -34.82 -5.42 -2.31
N PRO A 398 -35.93 -5.01 -1.66
CA PRO A 398 -37.08 -5.86 -1.51
C PRO A 398 -37.72 -6.15 -2.87
N VAL A 399 -38.12 -7.41 -3.08
CA VAL A 399 -38.79 -7.86 -4.29
C VAL A 399 -39.91 -8.81 -3.93
N THR A 400 -41.06 -8.64 -4.59
CA THR A 400 -42.16 -9.60 -4.57
C THR A 400 -42.40 -10.07 -6.00
N VAL A 401 -42.26 -11.38 -6.23
CA VAL A 401 -42.36 -11.96 -7.56
C VAL A 401 -43.24 -13.19 -7.57
N LEU A 402 -43.95 -13.40 -8.67
CA LEU A 402 -44.66 -14.64 -8.97
C LEU A 402 -43.92 -15.38 -10.09
N LEU A 403 -43.19 -16.42 -9.72
CA LEU A 403 -42.36 -17.19 -10.64
C LEU A 403 -43.15 -18.43 -11.15
N PRO A 404 -43.39 -18.53 -12.46
CA PRO A 404 -43.97 -19.75 -13.03
C PRO A 404 -43.07 -20.95 -12.73
N TYR A 405 -43.64 -22.14 -12.55
CA TYR A 405 -42.87 -23.36 -12.23
C TYR A 405 -41.81 -23.71 -13.27
N GLN A 406 -41.96 -23.23 -14.52
CA GLN A 406 -40.96 -23.37 -15.59
C GLN A 406 -39.71 -22.53 -15.39
N ARG A 407 -39.74 -21.52 -14.49
CA ARG A 407 -38.65 -20.62 -14.16
C ARG A 407 -38.00 -20.99 -12.83
N GLY A 408 -37.82 -22.29 -12.57
CA GLY A 408 -37.07 -22.79 -11.42
C GLY A 408 -35.60 -22.31 -11.39
N ASP A 409 -35.07 -21.89 -12.55
CA ASP A 409 -33.78 -21.23 -12.68
C ASP A 409 -33.74 -19.93 -11.87
N LEU A 410 -34.77 -19.07 -11.99
CA LEU A 410 -34.86 -17.81 -11.23
C LEU A 410 -35.12 -18.05 -9.75
N LEU A 411 -35.95 -19.05 -9.39
CA LEU A 411 -36.14 -19.40 -7.99
C LEU A 411 -34.85 -19.87 -7.35
N SER A 412 -34.08 -20.73 -8.03
CA SER A 412 -32.76 -21.15 -7.57
C SER A 412 -31.75 -19.96 -7.46
N LEU A 413 -31.84 -19.03 -8.40
CA LEU A 413 -31.00 -17.80 -8.37
C LEU A 413 -31.35 -16.93 -7.15
N LEU A 414 -32.65 -16.77 -6.86
CA LEU A 414 -33.10 -15.98 -5.70
C LEU A 414 -32.64 -16.61 -4.39
N HIS A 415 -32.71 -17.91 -4.21
CA HIS A 415 -32.19 -18.62 -3.04
C HIS A 415 -30.68 -18.50 -2.91
N LYS A 416 -29.94 -18.58 -4.01
CA LYS A 416 -28.47 -18.53 -3.99
C LYS A 416 -27.92 -17.13 -3.77
N ARG A 417 -28.60 -16.09 -4.25
CA ARG A 417 -28.06 -14.72 -4.35
C ARG A 417 -28.87 -13.67 -3.61
N GLY A 418 -30.17 -13.92 -3.42
CA GLY A 418 -31.07 -13.09 -2.64
C GLY A 418 -31.31 -13.63 -1.23
N GLN A 419 -32.17 -13.00 -0.53
CA GLN A 419 -32.77 -13.49 0.72
C GLN A 419 -34.24 -13.79 0.44
N VAL A 420 -34.69 -14.99 0.78
CA VAL A 420 -36.09 -15.39 0.69
C VAL A 420 -36.68 -15.24 2.09
N ASP A 421 -37.66 -14.36 2.23
CA ASP A 421 -38.36 -14.14 3.49
C ASP A 421 -39.53 -15.12 3.63
N SER A 422 -40.27 -15.37 2.51
CA SER A 422 -41.34 -16.41 2.47
C SER A 422 -41.62 -16.85 1.04
N GLU A 423 -42.17 -18.09 0.90
CA GLU A 423 -42.59 -18.66 -0.35
C GLU A 423 -44.03 -19.21 -0.23
N GLU A 424 -44.86 -18.92 -1.22
CA GLU A 424 -46.22 -19.42 -1.31
C GLU A 424 -46.43 -20.14 -2.66
N HIS A 425 -46.73 -21.40 -2.60
CA HIS A 425 -47.02 -22.20 -3.80
C HIS A 425 -48.47 -22.06 -4.18
N GLY A 426 -48.75 -21.57 -5.39
CA GLY A 426 -50.08 -21.38 -5.95
C GLY A 426 -50.25 -22.08 -7.29
N PRO A 427 -51.47 -22.07 -7.88
CA PRO A 427 -51.73 -22.72 -9.15
C PRO A 427 -50.94 -22.12 -10.32
N ASP A 428 -50.59 -20.83 -10.28
CA ASP A 428 -49.92 -20.11 -11.34
C ASP A 428 -48.39 -20.08 -11.20
N GLY A 429 -47.86 -20.58 -10.08
CA GLY A 429 -46.44 -20.59 -9.79
C GLY A 429 -46.12 -20.42 -8.31
N VAL A 430 -44.88 -20.04 -8.01
CA VAL A 430 -44.38 -19.76 -6.65
C VAL A 430 -44.32 -18.26 -6.45
N ARG A 431 -45.09 -17.75 -5.48
CA ARG A 431 -44.97 -16.37 -5.03
C ARG A 431 -43.84 -16.30 -4.00
N VAL A 432 -42.87 -15.43 -4.28
CA VAL A 432 -41.69 -15.26 -3.41
C VAL A 432 -41.64 -13.84 -2.92
N TYR A 433 -41.58 -13.69 -1.60
CA TYR A 433 -41.25 -12.44 -0.92
C TYR A 433 -39.80 -12.53 -0.47
N GLY A 434 -39.00 -11.57 -0.87
CA GLY A 434 -37.57 -11.62 -0.57
C GLY A 434 -36.85 -10.34 -0.92
N ARG A 435 -35.53 -10.43 -0.95
CA ARG A 435 -34.64 -9.31 -1.27
C ARG A 435 -33.58 -9.77 -2.26
N LEU A 436 -33.23 -8.91 -3.19
CA LEU A 436 -32.22 -9.18 -4.21
C LEU A 436 -31.21 -8.04 -4.35
N PRO A 437 -29.96 -8.33 -4.74
CA PRO A 437 -29.05 -7.31 -5.23
C PRO A 437 -29.67 -6.51 -6.37
N GLU A 438 -29.49 -5.18 -6.37
CA GLU A 438 -30.09 -4.28 -7.36
C GLU A 438 -29.83 -4.75 -8.80
N ARG A 439 -28.63 -5.23 -9.07
CA ARG A 439 -28.21 -5.75 -10.40
C ARG A 439 -29.00 -6.95 -10.87
N LEU A 440 -29.66 -7.70 -9.99
CA LEU A 440 -30.50 -8.85 -10.35
C LEU A 440 -31.95 -8.48 -10.59
N ILE A 441 -32.41 -7.36 -10.10
CA ILE A 441 -33.80 -6.91 -10.24
C ILE A 441 -34.29 -6.97 -11.69
N PRO A 442 -33.54 -6.55 -12.72
CA PRO A 442 -34.01 -6.60 -14.11
C PRO A 442 -34.41 -7.99 -14.61
N TYR A 443 -33.81 -9.07 -14.08
CA TYR A 443 -34.18 -10.45 -14.44
C TYR A 443 -35.54 -10.86 -13.87
N PHE A 444 -35.98 -10.25 -12.79
CA PHE A 444 -37.19 -10.52 -12.06
C PHE A 444 -38.32 -9.53 -12.38
N GLU A 445 -38.00 -8.40 -13.04
CA GLU A 445 -38.99 -7.37 -13.40
C GLU A 445 -40.21 -7.91 -14.17
N PRO A 446 -40.08 -8.86 -15.14
CA PRO A 446 -41.22 -9.45 -15.83
C PRO A 446 -42.16 -10.28 -14.93
N TYR A 447 -41.71 -10.66 -13.75
CA TYR A 447 -42.43 -11.50 -12.81
C TYR A 447 -42.84 -10.74 -11.54
N ARG A 448 -42.69 -9.42 -11.53
CA ARG A 448 -42.99 -8.58 -10.36
C ARG A 448 -44.48 -8.68 -10.05
N TYR A 449 -44.79 -9.02 -8.81
CA TYR A 449 -46.13 -9.10 -8.32
C TYR A 449 -46.44 -7.88 -7.47
N GLN A 450 -47.56 -7.20 -7.78
CA GLN A 450 -48.10 -6.12 -6.94
C GLN A 450 -49.37 -6.69 -6.27
N ASP A 451 -49.38 -6.67 -4.95
CA ASP A 451 -50.62 -6.94 -4.21
C ASP A 451 -51.62 -5.84 -4.57
N SER A 452 -52.75 -6.23 -5.14
CA SER A 452 -53.86 -5.33 -5.52
C SER A 452 -54.59 -4.88 -4.28
#